data_37737c24857e96b203fb99682b929ea6
#
_entry.id   37737c24857e96b203fb99682b929ea6
#
_cell.length_a   1.000
_cell.length_b   1.000
_cell.length_c   1.000
_cell.angle_alpha   90.00
_cell.angle_beta   90.00
_cell.angle_gamma   90.00
#
_symmetry.space_group_name_H-M   'P 1'
#
loop_
_entity.id
_entity.type
_entity.pdbx_description
1 polymer ?
#
loop_
_entity_poly.entity_id
_entity_poly.type
_entity_poly.pdbx_seq_one_letter_code
_entity_poly.pdbx_strand_id
1 'polypeptide(L)'
;MSWGSPNQARFRQRDQVLVRLAEQLLQQQGLVSFRFSELAPLAGCSAGTLYKHFSSKEDLLVAILARHVEHLVERQPHLMSCELSFAERWVAMHLFAVIASKRCSWTLGLTALGGQPKVIERASEYRVQELKMYLDQFYSAILRVVEGARIQSELFASDNQVAMVHSMLTYLERGASGAQENPLLSGSVKPLDSRQLFDAFAVYINSLDWSTPLRPDSYNRVMAEVEHQLAECDREQALLQAL
;
A
#
# COMPACT_ATOMS: atom_id res chain seq x y z
N MET A 1 -19.35 22.32 2.00
CA MET A 1 -17.90 22.12 2.19
C MET A 1 -17.42 23.16 3.19
N SER A 2 -17.27 22.80 4.47
CA SER A 2 -16.78 23.76 5.48
C SER A 2 -15.25 23.72 5.44
N TRP A 3 -14.66 24.82 5.06
CA TRP A 3 -13.22 25.05 5.17
C TRP A 3 -12.83 24.94 6.65
N GLY A 4 -11.96 23.97 6.99
CA GLY A 4 -11.50 23.79 8.35
C GLY A 4 -10.86 25.09 8.89
N SER A 5 -11.00 25.34 10.20
CA SER A 5 -10.44 26.55 10.82
C SER A 5 -8.92 26.61 10.60
N PRO A 6 -8.29 27.81 10.61
CA PRO A 6 -6.83 27.95 10.48
C PRO A 6 -6.05 27.10 11.49
N ASN A 7 -6.61 26.86 12.68
CA ASN A 7 -6.03 26.01 13.70
C ASN A 7 -6.06 24.52 13.29
N GLN A 8 -7.12 24.06 12.61
CA GLN A 8 -7.19 22.69 12.09
C GLN A 8 -6.19 22.47 10.96
N ALA A 9 -6.00 23.45 10.07
CA ALA A 9 -5.00 23.36 9.01
C ALA A 9 -3.57 23.26 9.58
N ARG A 10 -3.24 24.09 10.56
CA ARG A 10 -1.94 24.04 11.27
C ARG A 10 -1.74 22.71 12.02
N PHE A 11 -2.79 22.19 12.63
CA PHE A 11 -2.72 20.89 13.31
C PHE A 11 -2.42 19.77 12.31
N ARG A 12 -3.14 19.69 11.19
CA ARG A 12 -2.90 18.70 10.13
C ARG A 12 -1.50 18.83 9.53
N GLN A 13 -1.05 20.04 9.26
CA GLN A 13 0.30 20.28 8.72
C GLN A 13 1.37 19.76 9.68
N ARG A 14 1.24 20.01 11.00
CA ARG A 14 2.18 19.49 12.01
C ARG A 14 2.09 17.98 12.13
N ASP A 15 0.90 17.41 12.05
CA ASP A 15 0.66 15.97 12.03
C ASP A 15 1.46 15.29 10.90
N GLN A 16 1.36 15.83 9.68
CA GLN A 16 2.11 15.35 8.51
C GLN A 16 3.64 15.47 8.69
N VAL A 17 4.13 16.56 9.32
CA VAL A 17 5.56 16.71 9.61
C VAL A 17 6.02 15.63 10.59
N LEU A 18 5.26 15.37 11.65
CA LEU A 18 5.58 14.34 12.64
C LEU A 18 5.59 12.94 12.03
N VAL A 19 4.62 12.63 11.18
CA VAL A 19 4.58 11.35 10.45
C VAL A 19 5.82 11.18 9.56
N ARG A 20 6.21 12.21 8.78
CA ARG A 20 7.40 12.16 7.92
C ARG A 20 8.69 11.95 8.71
N LEU A 21 8.86 12.67 9.82
CA LEU A 21 10.03 12.48 10.69
C LEU A 21 10.07 11.08 11.30
N ALA A 22 8.91 10.53 11.67
CA ALA A 22 8.83 9.17 12.17
C ALA A 22 9.17 8.13 11.09
N GLU A 23 8.75 8.34 9.83
CA GLU A 23 9.14 7.51 8.68
C GLU A 23 10.67 7.51 8.50
N GLN A 24 11.32 8.67 8.58
CA GLN A 24 12.78 8.79 8.48
C GLN A 24 13.48 8.04 9.62
N LEU A 25 13.00 8.16 10.85
CA LEU A 25 13.54 7.41 11.99
C LEU A 25 13.36 5.90 11.82
N LEU A 26 12.20 5.47 11.39
CA LEU A 26 11.93 4.05 11.11
C LEU A 26 12.84 3.50 10.01
N GLN A 27 13.09 4.28 8.97
CA GLN A 27 14.00 3.90 7.89
C GLN A 27 15.45 3.76 8.40
N GLN A 28 15.89 4.62 9.31
CA GLN A 28 17.26 4.63 9.85
C GLN A 28 17.48 3.57 10.92
N GLN A 29 16.53 3.38 11.83
CA GLN A 29 16.69 2.59 13.04
C GLN A 29 15.99 1.22 12.98
N GLY A 30 15.04 1.07 12.06
CA GLY A 30 14.11 -0.07 12.01
C GLY A 30 13.03 0.02 13.08
N LEU A 31 12.01 -0.81 12.90
CA LEU A 31 10.78 -0.77 13.69
C LEU A 31 10.97 -1.15 15.16
N VAL A 32 11.91 -2.07 15.42
CA VAL A 32 12.19 -2.57 16.79
C VAL A 32 12.91 -1.50 17.63
N SER A 33 13.89 -0.83 17.03
CA SER A 33 14.72 0.19 17.73
C SER A 33 14.02 1.54 17.83
N PHE A 34 13.03 1.82 17.02
CA PHE A 34 12.31 3.09 17.00
C PHE A 34 11.67 3.43 18.34
N ARG A 35 12.01 4.60 18.87
CA ARG A 35 11.47 5.14 20.12
C ARG A 35 10.61 6.36 19.84
N PHE A 36 9.34 6.28 20.23
CA PHE A 36 8.36 7.35 20.06
C PHE A 36 8.81 8.68 20.72
N SER A 37 9.51 8.60 21.86
CA SER A 37 10.01 9.78 22.59
C SER A 37 11.07 10.59 21.83
N GLU A 38 11.77 9.99 20.86
CA GLU A 38 12.80 10.66 20.06
C GLU A 38 12.21 11.63 19.03
N LEU A 39 10.92 11.48 18.71
CA LEU A 39 10.26 12.30 17.71
C LEU A 39 10.05 13.75 18.17
N ALA A 40 9.75 13.98 19.44
CA ALA A 40 9.49 15.32 19.96
C ALA A 40 10.68 16.29 19.81
N PRO A 41 11.92 15.93 20.25
CA PRO A 41 13.08 16.79 20.04
C PRO A 41 13.43 17.00 18.56
N LEU A 42 13.30 15.97 17.71
CA LEU A 42 13.54 16.10 16.27
C LEU A 42 12.54 17.05 15.58
N ALA A 43 11.30 17.03 16.03
CA ALA A 43 10.26 17.93 15.52
C ALA A 43 10.30 19.33 16.15
N GLY A 44 11.25 19.62 17.03
CA GLY A 44 11.34 20.90 17.75
C GLY A 44 10.09 21.18 18.59
N CYS A 45 9.48 20.16 19.18
CA CYS A 45 8.27 20.32 19.98
C CYS A 45 8.39 19.64 21.36
N SER A 46 7.48 20.00 22.28
CA SER A 46 7.41 19.35 23.59
C SER A 46 6.78 17.95 23.47
N ALA A 47 7.10 17.05 24.43
CA ALA A 47 6.43 15.77 24.55
C ALA A 47 4.90 15.93 24.66
N GLY A 48 4.42 16.91 25.41
CA GLY A 48 2.99 17.20 25.50
C GLY A 48 2.35 17.59 24.15
N THR A 49 3.12 18.24 23.26
CA THR A 49 2.66 18.53 21.90
C THR A 49 2.59 17.23 21.09
N LEU A 50 3.59 16.36 21.17
CA LEU A 50 3.58 15.07 20.49
C LEU A 50 2.37 14.22 20.90
N TYR A 51 2.10 14.12 22.21
CA TYR A 51 0.95 13.37 22.74
C TYR A 51 -0.42 13.96 22.39
N LYS A 52 -0.49 15.23 21.96
CA LYS A 52 -1.73 15.80 21.39
C LYS A 52 -1.99 15.34 19.96
N HIS A 53 -0.95 14.94 19.23
CA HIS A 53 -1.06 14.43 17.86
C HIS A 53 -1.22 12.90 17.82
N PHE A 54 -0.49 12.20 18.67
CA PHE A 54 -0.49 10.73 18.73
C PHE A 54 -0.55 10.28 20.19
N SER A 55 -1.61 9.57 20.54
CA SER A 55 -1.86 9.09 21.90
C SER A 55 -0.86 8.01 22.35
N SER A 56 -0.23 7.30 21.40
CA SER A 56 0.70 6.21 21.64
C SER A 56 1.67 6.02 20.47
N LYS A 57 2.67 5.16 20.65
CA LYS A 57 3.52 4.68 19.53
C LYS A 57 2.66 3.97 18.48
N GLU A 58 1.72 3.14 18.91
CA GLU A 58 0.84 2.39 18.05
C GLU A 58 -0.06 3.32 17.21
N ASP A 59 -0.56 4.39 17.80
CA ASP A 59 -1.33 5.42 17.10
C ASP A 59 -0.54 6.06 15.95
N LEU A 60 0.71 6.39 16.19
CA LEU A 60 1.63 6.89 15.16
C LEU A 60 1.91 5.83 14.08
N LEU A 61 2.14 4.57 14.46
CA LEU A 61 2.40 3.49 13.49
C LEU A 61 1.20 3.25 12.56
N VAL A 62 -0.02 3.32 13.10
CA VAL A 62 -1.25 3.24 12.30
C VAL A 62 -1.36 4.44 11.35
N ALA A 63 -1.02 5.66 11.80
CA ALA A 63 -1.01 6.85 10.93
C ALA A 63 0.00 6.74 9.78
N ILE A 64 1.19 6.20 10.04
CA ILE A 64 2.21 5.96 9.02
C ILE A 64 1.72 4.92 8.01
N LEU A 65 1.11 3.84 8.49
CA LEU A 65 0.54 2.81 7.61
C LEU A 65 -0.61 3.37 6.75
N ALA A 66 -1.49 4.19 7.35
CA ALA A 66 -2.58 4.85 6.62
C ALA A 66 -2.04 5.71 5.47
N ARG A 67 -0.99 6.50 5.74
CA ARG A 67 -0.31 7.30 4.71
C ARG A 67 0.32 6.44 3.61
N HIS A 68 0.94 5.31 3.96
CA HIS A 68 1.48 4.40 2.95
C HIS A 68 0.38 3.87 2.03
N VAL A 69 -0.76 3.44 2.60
CA VAL A 69 -1.91 2.97 1.80
C VAL A 69 -2.52 4.12 0.97
N GLU A 70 -2.60 5.33 1.52
CA GLU A 70 -3.03 6.55 0.80
C GLU A 70 -2.23 6.74 -0.48
N HIS A 71 -0.90 6.69 -0.41
CA HIS A 71 -0.03 6.81 -1.60
C HIS A 71 -0.30 5.72 -2.65
N LEU A 72 -0.59 4.49 -2.22
CA LEU A 72 -0.99 3.43 -3.15
C LEU A 72 -2.34 3.76 -3.83
N VAL A 73 -3.30 4.27 -3.06
CA VAL A 73 -4.63 4.68 -3.56
C VAL A 73 -4.53 5.82 -4.57
N GLU A 74 -3.67 6.80 -4.34
CA GLU A 74 -3.46 7.94 -5.24
C GLU A 74 -3.01 7.54 -6.65
N ARG A 75 -2.35 6.38 -6.80
CA ARG A 75 -1.87 5.84 -8.09
C ARG A 75 -2.90 4.97 -8.82
N GLN A 76 -3.89 4.46 -8.12
CA GLN A 76 -4.88 3.57 -8.72
C GLN A 76 -5.66 4.17 -9.90
N PRO A 77 -6.07 5.45 -9.91
CA PRO A 77 -6.78 6.02 -11.06
C PRO A 77 -6.02 5.87 -12.37
N HIS A 78 -4.69 6.03 -12.36
CA HIS A 78 -3.86 5.86 -13.54
C HIS A 78 -3.82 4.40 -13.99
N LEU A 79 -3.60 3.46 -13.07
CA LEU A 79 -3.62 2.02 -13.37
C LEU A 79 -4.99 1.52 -13.84
N MET A 80 -6.07 2.16 -13.39
CA MET A 80 -7.43 1.82 -13.82
C MET A 80 -7.78 2.34 -15.23
N SER A 81 -7.13 3.41 -15.69
CA SER A 81 -7.46 4.11 -16.94
C SER A 81 -6.40 3.99 -18.03
N CYS A 82 -5.25 3.35 -17.76
CA CYS A 82 -4.17 3.16 -18.74
C CYS A 82 -4.59 2.22 -19.91
N GLU A 83 -3.78 2.23 -20.99
CA GLU A 83 -4.04 1.43 -22.19
C GLU A 83 -3.69 -0.07 -22.01
N LEU A 84 -4.16 -0.66 -20.93
CA LEU A 84 -4.06 -2.09 -20.63
C LEU A 84 -5.45 -2.73 -20.69
N SER A 85 -5.53 -4.03 -21.03
CA SER A 85 -6.77 -4.78 -20.88
C SER A 85 -7.19 -4.87 -19.41
N PHE A 86 -8.43 -5.21 -19.11
CA PHE A 86 -8.90 -5.31 -17.72
C PHE A 86 -8.12 -6.36 -16.92
N ALA A 87 -7.78 -7.50 -17.50
CA ALA A 87 -6.95 -8.51 -16.87
C ALA A 87 -5.54 -7.96 -16.57
N GLU A 88 -4.96 -7.19 -17.50
CA GLU A 88 -3.65 -6.55 -17.32
C GLU A 88 -3.69 -5.45 -16.24
N ARG A 89 -4.76 -4.64 -16.18
CA ARG A 89 -4.94 -3.65 -15.10
C ARG A 89 -5.03 -4.33 -13.73
N TRP A 90 -5.76 -5.43 -13.64
CA TRP A 90 -5.91 -6.17 -12.39
C TRP A 90 -4.54 -6.68 -11.88
N VAL A 91 -3.77 -7.35 -12.73
CA VAL A 91 -2.43 -7.80 -12.32
C VAL A 91 -1.48 -6.63 -12.05
N ALA A 92 -1.56 -5.52 -12.82
CA ALA A 92 -0.74 -4.33 -12.62
C ALA A 92 -0.93 -3.72 -11.23
N MET A 93 -2.17 -3.64 -10.73
CA MET A 93 -2.47 -3.11 -9.40
C MET A 93 -1.83 -3.93 -8.28
N HIS A 94 -1.87 -5.27 -8.37
CA HIS A 94 -1.20 -6.15 -7.40
C HIS A 94 0.33 -6.08 -7.49
N LEU A 95 0.89 -6.09 -8.71
CA LEU A 95 2.33 -5.95 -8.90
C LEU A 95 2.85 -4.60 -8.39
N PHE A 96 2.14 -3.51 -8.69
CA PHE A 96 2.48 -2.19 -8.18
C PHE A 96 2.54 -2.19 -6.64
N ALA A 97 1.52 -2.73 -5.97
CA ALA A 97 1.48 -2.79 -4.50
C ALA A 97 2.67 -3.58 -3.92
N VAL A 98 2.99 -4.77 -4.50
CA VAL A 98 4.13 -5.57 -4.05
C VAL A 98 5.45 -4.85 -4.29
N ILE A 99 5.67 -4.30 -5.49
CA ILE A 99 6.95 -3.68 -5.85
C ILE A 99 7.15 -2.35 -5.10
N ALA A 100 6.11 -1.53 -4.94
CA ALA A 100 6.15 -0.32 -4.13
C ALA A 100 6.50 -0.63 -2.67
N SER A 101 5.87 -1.65 -2.07
CA SER A 101 6.20 -2.08 -0.72
C SER A 101 7.64 -2.58 -0.57
N LYS A 102 8.21 -3.23 -1.60
CA LYS A 102 9.62 -3.65 -1.60
C LYS A 102 10.60 -2.47 -1.61
N ARG A 103 10.31 -1.41 -2.35
CA ARG A 103 11.14 -0.20 -2.38
C ARG A 103 11.20 0.50 -1.02
N CYS A 104 10.15 0.35 -0.22
CA CYS A 104 10.03 0.87 1.14
C CYS A 104 10.08 -0.28 2.15
N SER A 105 11.21 -0.99 2.27
CA SER A 105 11.35 -2.24 3.04
C SER A 105 10.89 -2.13 4.50
N TRP A 106 11.09 -0.97 5.14
CA TRP A 106 10.61 -0.70 6.49
C TRP A 106 9.08 -0.74 6.63
N THR A 107 8.33 -0.54 5.52
CA THR A 107 6.86 -0.60 5.54
C THR A 107 6.32 -2.02 5.64
N LEU A 108 7.09 -3.03 5.25
CA LEU A 108 6.65 -4.43 5.27
C LEU A 108 6.45 -4.93 6.70
N GLY A 109 7.40 -4.63 7.60
CA GLY A 109 7.24 -4.89 9.02
C GLY A 109 6.06 -4.12 9.62
N LEU A 110 5.85 -2.89 9.19
CA LEU A 110 4.73 -2.05 9.61
C LEU A 110 3.38 -2.61 9.16
N THR A 111 3.29 -3.10 7.92
CA THR A 111 2.06 -3.71 7.38
C THR A 111 1.68 -4.98 8.18
N ALA A 112 2.67 -5.79 8.55
CA ALA A 112 2.43 -6.96 9.39
C ALA A 112 1.96 -6.59 10.81
N LEU A 113 2.51 -5.51 11.39
CA LEU A 113 2.11 -5.01 12.70
C LEU A 113 0.76 -4.30 12.68
N GLY A 114 0.48 -3.53 11.65
CA GLY A 114 -0.77 -2.75 11.54
C GLY A 114 -2.03 -3.60 11.56
N GLY A 115 -1.92 -4.90 11.22
CA GLY A 115 -3.00 -5.87 11.35
C GLY A 115 -3.08 -6.57 12.71
N GLN A 116 -2.17 -6.30 13.65
CA GLN A 116 -2.19 -6.94 14.96
C GLN A 116 -3.26 -6.34 15.86
N PRO A 117 -4.16 -7.17 16.48
CA PRO A 117 -5.25 -6.65 17.30
C PRO A 117 -4.77 -5.68 18.39
N LYS A 118 -3.68 -5.99 19.07
CA LYS A 118 -3.14 -5.13 20.14
C LYS A 118 -2.60 -3.78 19.66
N VAL A 119 -2.17 -3.66 18.40
CA VAL A 119 -1.77 -2.38 17.82
C VAL A 119 -3.00 -1.55 17.53
N ILE A 120 -4.02 -2.18 16.94
CA ILE A 120 -5.30 -1.54 16.64
C ILE A 120 -6.01 -1.07 17.92
N GLU A 121 -6.04 -1.89 18.96
CA GLU A 121 -6.68 -1.56 20.26
C GLU A 121 -6.01 -0.35 20.97
N ARG A 122 -4.72 -0.10 20.70
CA ARG A 122 -3.98 1.01 21.32
C ARG A 122 -3.91 2.27 20.47
N ALA A 123 -4.31 2.17 19.21
CA ALA A 123 -4.46 3.34 18.34
C ALA A 123 -5.79 4.04 18.61
N SER A 124 -5.84 5.35 18.33
CA SER A 124 -7.10 6.09 18.42
C SER A 124 -8.09 5.62 17.34
N GLU A 125 -9.37 5.65 17.68
CA GLU A 125 -10.44 5.27 16.76
C GLU A 125 -10.36 6.04 15.45
N TYR A 126 -10.02 7.33 15.51
CA TYR A 126 -9.83 8.17 14.33
C TYR A 126 -8.78 7.58 13.36
N ARG A 127 -7.60 7.17 13.87
CA ARG A 127 -6.52 6.60 13.05
C ARG A 127 -6.88 5.24 12.46
N VAL A 128 -7.56 4.44 13.23
CA VAL A 128 -8.05 3.13 12.76
C VAL A 128 -9.08 3.31 11.64
N GLN A 129 -10.00 4.26 11.78
CA GLN A 129 -11.00 4.56 10.74
C GLN A 129 -10.35 5.16 9.48
N GLU A 130 -9.35 6.03 9.64
CA GLU A 130 -8.58 6.58 8.52
C GLU A 130 -7.87 5.47 7.73
N LEU A 131 -7.17 4.56 8.40
CA LEU A 131 -6.52 3.40 7.77
C LEU A 131 -7.55 2.51 7.07
N LYS A 132 -8.65 2.21 7.74
CA LYS A 132 -9.74 1.40 7.16
C LYS A 132 -10.30 2.03 5.90
N MET A 133 -10.54 3.34 5.91
CA MET A 133 -11.03 4.06 4.74
C MET A 133 -10.09 3.90 3.53
N TYR A 134 -8.78 4.06 3.71
CA TYR A 134 -7.82 3.88 2.60
C TYR A 134 -7.72 2.42 2.15
N LEU A 135 -7.77 1.45 3.05
CA LEU A 135 -7.81 0.03 2.70
C LEU A 135 -9.08 -0.32 1.89
N ASP A 136 -10.24 0.18 2.33
CA ASP A 136 -11.51 -0.02 1.62
C ASP A 136 -11.47 0.63 0.21
N GLN A 137 -10.86 1.81 0.08
CA GLN A 137 -10.65 2.46 -1.21
C GLN A 137 -9.72 1.65 -2.11
N PHE A 138 -8.60 1.16 -1.56
CA PHE A 138 -7.62 0.36 -2.28
C PHE A 138 -8.26 -0.90 -2.90
N TYR A 139 -8.90 -1.71 -2.09
CA TYR A 139 -9.52 -2.96 -2.57
C TYR A 139 -10.76 -2.72 -3.44
N SER A 140 -11.55 -1.69 -3.16
CA SER A 140 -12.69 -1.32 -4.01
C SER A 140 -12.27 -0.88 -5.41
N ALA A 141 -11.10 -0.24 -5.57
CA ALA A 141 -10.60 0.14 -6.89
C ALA A 141 -10.29 -1.09 -7.75
N ILE A 142 -9.69 -2.12 -7.15
CA ILE A 142 -9.45 -3.41 -7.84
C ILE A 142 -10.77 -4.02 -8.30
N LEU A 143 -11.77 -4.08 -7.43
CA LEU A 143 -13.09 -4.63 -7.78
C LEU A 143 -13.80 -3.82 -8.87
N ARG A 144 -13.60 -2.49 -8.93
CA ARG A 144 -14.14 -1.67 -10.04
C ARG A 144 -13.53 -2.03 -11.39
N VAL A 145 -12.26 -2.41 -11.45
CA VAL A 145 -11.64 -2.91 -12.70
C VAL A 145 -12.33 -4.18 -13.15
N VAL A 146 -12.59 -5.11 -12.24
CA VAL A 146 -13.29 -6.37 -12.51
C VAL A 146 -14.73 -6.11 -12.98
N GLU A 147 -15.45 -5.22 -12.34
CA GLU A 147 -16.81 -4.87 -12.74
C GLU A 147 -16.85 -4.17 -14.10
N GLY A 148 -15.88 -3.31 -14.40
CA GLY A 148 -15.69 -2.73 -15.72
C GLY A 148 -15.53 -3.79 -16.81
N ALA A 149 -14.74 -4.85 -16.53
CA ALA A 149 -14.57 -5.97 -17.45
C ALA A 149 -15.89 -6.74 -17.72
N ARG A 150 -16.71 -6.92 -16.70
CA ARG A 150 -18.04 -7.54 -16.83
C ARG A 150 -18.99 -6.69 -17.67
N ILE A 151 -19.05 -5.39 -17.39
CA ILE A 151 -19.90 -4.45 -18.15
C ILE A 151 -19.53 -4.45 -19.63
N GLN A 152 -18.24 -4.58 -19.95
CA GLN A 152 -17.75 -4.62 -21.33
C GLN A 152 -17.75 -6.03 -21.95
N SER A 153 -18.29 -7.02 -21.23
CA SER A 153 -18.33 -8.43 -21.68
C SER A 153 -16.93 -9.01 -21.94
N GLU A 154 -15.94 -8.56 -21.20
CA GLU A 154 -14.57 -9.12 -21.24
C GLU A 154 -14.33 -10.19 -20.18
N LEU A 155 -15.18 -10.26 -19.15
CA LEU A 155 -15.10 -11.25 -18.08
C LEU A 155 -16.43 -11.95 -17.85
N PHE A 156 -16.42 -13.29 -17.95
CA PHE A 156 -17.57 -14.16 -17.71
C PHE A 156 -17.33 -15.00 -16.44
N ALA A 157 -17.54 -14.41 -15.27
CA ALA A 157 -17.32 -15.07 -13.99
C ALA A 157 -18.38 -14.67 -12.97
N SER A 158 -18.77 -15.61 -12.11
CA SER A 158 -19.66 -15.34 -10.98
C SER A 158 -18.96 -14.53 -9.87
N ASP A 159 -19.74 -13.90 -8.99
CA ASP A 159 -19.22 -13.16 -7.85
C ASP A 159 -18.34 -14.02 -6.93
N ASN A 160 -18.74 -15.26 -6.71
CA ASN A 160 -17.98 -16.21 -5.90
C ASN A 160 -16.60 -16.54 -6.51
N GLN A 161 -16.53 -16.71 -7.83
CA GLN A 161 -15.25 -16.95 -8.51
C GLN A 161 -14.33 -15.73 -8.41
N VAL A 162 -14.87 -14.54 -8.67
CA VAL A 162 -14.12 -13.28 -8.54
C VAL A 162 -13.64 -13.10 -7.10
N ALA A 163 -14.50 -13.27 -6.10
CA ALA A 163 -14.15 -13.13 -4.68
C ALA A 163 -13.03 -14.11 -4.28
N MET A 164 -13.09 -15.36 -4.76
CA MET A 164 -12.04 -16.36 -4.51
C MET A 164 -10.71 -15.94 -5.13
N VAL A 165 -10.70 -15.56 -6.40
CA VAL A 165 -9.48 -15.12 -7.09
C VAL A 165 -8.91 -13.87 -6.43
N HIS A 166 -9.73 -12.87 -6.12
CA HIS A 166 -9.31 -11.66 -5.41
C HIS A 166 -8.67 -11.99 -4.06
N SER A 167 -9.24 -12.92 -3.28
CA SER A 167 -8.66 -13.36 -2.02
C SER A 167 -7.30 -14.03 -2.22
N MET A 168 -7.16 -14.92 -3.23
CA MET A 168 -5.89 -15.58 -3.53
C MET A 168 -4.81 -14.61 -3.97
N LEU A 169 -5.15 -13.62 -4.81
CA LEU A 169 -4.21 -12.57 -5.20
C LEU A 169 -3.76 -11.72 -4.01
N THR A 170 -4.69 -11.39 -3.10
CA THR A 170 -4.39 -10.65 -1.87
C THR A 170 -3.46 -11.46 -0.94
N TYR A 171 -3.70 -12.77 -0.77
CA TYR A 171 -2.82 -13.63 0.03
C TYR A 171 -1.43 -13.77 -0.60
N LEU A 172 -1.35 -13.90 -1.93
CA LEU A 172 -0.09 -13.97 -2.65
C LEU A 172 0.69 -12.64 -2.54
N GLU A 173 0.03 -11.50 -2.70
CA GLU A 173 0.60 -10.17 -2.52
C GLU A 173 1.20 -10.00 -1.12
N ARG A 174 0.43 -10.30 -0.08
CA ARG A 174 0.88 -10.21 1.32
C ARG A 174 1.97 -11.22 1.65
N GLY A 175 1.86 -12.45 1.15
CA GLY A 175 2.86 -13.49 1.32
C GLY A 175 4.18 -13.15 0.63
N ALA A 176 4.13 -12.65 -0.60
CA ALA A 176 5.30 -12.23 -1.36
C ALA A 176 6.02 -11.06 -0.66
N SER A 177 5.28 -10.10 -0.11
CA SER A 177 5.85 -9.01 0.65
C SER A 177 6.51 -9.49 1.94
N GLY A 178 5.85 -10.33 2.74
CA GLY A 178 6.37 -10.78 4.04
C GLY A 178 7.49 -11.81 3.96
N ALA A 179 7.47 -12.71 2.97
CA ALA A 179 8.47 -13.78 2.84
C ALA A 179 9.83 -13.27 2.39
N GLN A 180 9.89 -12.19 1.60
CA GLN A 180 11.12 -11.68 1.03
C GLN A 180 12.08 -11.05 2.04
N GLU A 181 11.57 -10.52 3.14
CA GLU A 181 12.37 -9.85 4.17
C GLU A 181 12.67 -10.75 5.37
N ASN A 182 12.16 -11.97 5.37
CA ASN A 182 12.43 -12.88 6.47
C ASN A 182 13.77 -13.61 6.26
N PRO A 183 14.85 -13.22 6.95
CA PRO A 183 16.16 -13.84 6.77
C PRO A 183 16.16 -15.32 7.15
N LEU A 184 15.21 -15.76 7.98
CA LEU A 184 15.06 -17.16 8.37
C LEU A 184 14.53 -18.04 7.23
N LEU A 185 13.87 -17.44 6.24
CA LEU A 185 13.32 -18.14 5.07
C LEU A 185 14.28 -18.14 3.87
N SER A 186 15.35 -17.34 3.90
CA SER A 186 16.27 -17.14 2.77
C SER A 186 16.90 -18.40 2.21
N GLY A 187 17.04 -19.46 3.02
CA GLY A 187 17.54 -20.78 2.60
C GLY A 187 16.47 -21.71 2.04
N SER A 188 15.19 -21.45 2.34
CA SER A 188 14.08 -22.37 2.02
C SER A 188 13.11 -21.78 1.01
N VAL A 189 12.98 -20.45 0.96
CA VAL A 189 12.08 -19.75 0.06
C VAL A 189 12.89 -18.75 -0.75
N LYS A 190 12.93 -18.94 -2.07
CA LYS A 190 13.55 -17.94 -2.96
C LYS A 190 12.59 -16.78 -3.18
N PRO A 191 13.03 -15.51 -3.01
CA PRO A 191 12.24 -14.37 -3.40
C PRO A 191 11.88 -14.45 -4.89
N LEU A 192 10.60 -14.21 -5.20
CA LEU A 192 10.16 -14.14 -6.59
C LEU A 192 10.56 -12.80 -7.20
N ASP A 193 11.10 -12.84 -8.42
CA ASP A 193 11.27 -11.63 -9.23
C ASP A 193 9.91 -11.13 -9.78
N SER A 194 9.91 -9.98 -10.45
CA SER A 194 8.70 -9.38 -10.99
C SER A 194 8.03 -10.24 -12.06
N ARG A 195 8.81 -10.99 -12.85
CA ARG A 195 8.28 -11.90 -13.86
C ARG A 195 7.61 -13.10 -13.23
N GLN A 196 8.26 -13.70 -12.24
CA GLN A 196 7.70 -14.84 -11.49
C GLN A 196 6.43 -14.46 -10.72
N LEU A 197 6.40 -13.25 -10.15
CA LEU A 197 5.19 -12.71 -9.51
C LEU A 197 4.04 -12.50 -10.51
N PHE A 198 4.35 -11.92 -11.68
CA PHE A 198 3.37 -11.79 -12.75
C PHE A 198 2.79 -13.15 -13.15
N ASP A 199 3.66 -14.13 -13.41
CA ASP A 199 3.24 -15.47 -13.82
C ASP A 199 2.39 -16.14 -12.73
N ALA A 200 2.74 -15.96 -11.45
CA ALA A 200 1.96 -16.49 -10.33
C ALA A 200 0.57 -15.83 -10.23
N PHE A 201 0.48 -14.51 -10.38
CA PHE A 201 -0.81 -13.80 -10.42
C PHE A 201 -1.63 -14.21 -11.65
N ALA A 202 -0.98 -14.35 -12.81
CA ALA A 202 -1.64 -14.73 -14.05
C ALA A 202 -2.32 -16.09 -13.99
N VAL A 203 -1.78 -17.05 -13.25
CA VAL A 203 -2.42 -18.36 -13.01
C VAL A 203 -3.83 -18.21 -12.43
N TYR A 204 -3.99 -17.36 -11.40
CA TYR A 204 -5.28 -17.16 -10.74
C TYR A 204 -6.21 -16.29 -11.60
N ILE A 205 -5.72 -15.21 -12.19
CA ILE A 205 -6.53 -14.33 -13.04
C ILE A 205 -7.06 -15.12 -14.25
N ASN A 206 -6.20 -15.89 -14.92
CA ASN A 206 -6.59 -16.70 -16.08
C ASN A 206 -7.42 -17.96 -15.73
N SER A 207 -7.63 -18.25 -14.46
CA SER A 207 -8.60 -19.27 -14.05
C SER A 207 -10.06 -18.83 -14.25
N LEU A 208 -10.27 -17.54 -14.47
CA LEU A 208 -11.56 -16.97 -14.85
C LEU A 208 -11.69 -16.93 -16.38
N ASP A 209 -12.93 -16.89 -16.86
CA ASP A 209 -13.23 -16.87 -18.29
C ASP A 209 -13.13 -15.43 -18.83
N TRP A 210 -12.01 -15.12 -19.50
CA TRP A 210 -11.70 -13.83 -20.11
C TRP A 210 -11.78 -13.90 -21.63
N SER A 211 -12.40 -12.91 -22.25
CA SER A 211 -12.28 -12.72 -23.71
C SER A 211 -10.84 -12.38 -24.13
N THR A 212 -10.11 -11.67 -23.26
CA THR A 212 -8.70 -11.28 -23.46
C THR A 212 -7.88 -11.68 -22.23
N PRO A 213 -7.45 -12.97 -22.12
CA PRO A 213 -6.65 -13.42 -20.96
C PRO A 213 -5.24 -12.86 -20.98
N LEU A 214 -4.56 -12.90 -19.83
CA LEU A 214 -3.15 -12.57 -19.72
C LEU A 214 -2.30 -13.56 -20.53
N ARG A 215 -1.34 -13.01 -21.28
CA ARG A 215 -0.38 -13.77 -22.10
C ARG A 215 1.06 -13.48 -21.64
N PRO A 216 2.04 -14.27 -22.09
CA PRO A 216 3.45 -14.01 -21.74
C PRO A 216 3.97 -12.62 -22.15
N ASP A 217 3.45 -12.06 -23.26
CA ASP A 217 3.79 -10.72 -23.75
C ASP A 217 3.10 -9.59 -22.95
N SER A 218 2.00 -9.88 -22.24
CA SER A 218 1.33 -8.94 -21.34
C SER A 218 2.28 -8.42 -20.24
N TYR A 219 3.25 -9.23 -19.82
CA TYR A 219 4.23 -8.84 -18.80
C TYR A 219 4.95 -7.54 -19.14
N ASN A 220 5.43 -7.38 -20.36
CA ASN A 220 6.20 -6.20 -20.74
C ASN A 220 5.34 -4.92 -20.71
N ARG A 221 4.09 -5.00 -21.16
CA ARG A 221 3.15 -3.88 -21.11
C ARG A 221 2.79 -3.51 -19.68
N VAL A 222 2.48 -4.52 -18.87
CA VAL A 222 2.14 -4.35 -17.45
C VAL A 222 3.31 -3.73 -16.69
N MET A 223 4.53 -4.26 -16.88
CA MET A 223 5.71 -3.74 -16.17
C MET A 223 6.10 -2.33 -16.61
N ALA A 224 5.94 -1.98 -17.88
CA ALA A 224 6.17 -0.61 -18.34
C ALA A 224 5.26 0.39 -17.60
N GLU A 225 3.99 0.06 -17.41
CA GLU A 225 3.06 0.91 -16.67
C GLU A 225 3.36 0.93 -15.17
N VAL A 226 3.65 -0.22 -14.57
CA VAL A 226 4.03 -0.31 -13.15
C VAL A 226 5.30 0.51 -12.86
N GLU A 227 6.34 0.38 -13.70
CA GLU A 227 7.58 1.13 -13.54
C GLU A 227 7.38 2.64 -13.74
N HIS A 228 6.51 3.03 -14.67
CA HIS A 228 6.12 4.43 -14.85
C HIS A 228 5.51 5.00 -13.56
N GLN A 229 4.54 4.32 -12.97
CA GLN A 229 3.90 4.76 -11.72
C GLN A 229 4.88 4.79 -10.54
N LEU A 230 5.80 3.83 -10.46
CA LEU A 230 6.84 3.81 -9.43
C LEU A 230 7.81 4.98 -9.57
N ALA A 231 8.20 5.34 -10.80
CA ALA A 231 9.07 6.49 -11.06
C ALA A 231 8.40 7.82 -10.70
N GLU A 232 7.08 7.95 -10.88
CA GLU A 232 6.32 9.10 -10.40
C GLU A 232 6.33 9.19 -8.86
N CYS A 233 6.13 8.06 -8.15
CA CYS A 233 6.26 8.02 -6.70
C CYS A 233 7.63 8.50 -6.21
N ASP A 234 8.71 8.03 -6.84
CA ASP A 234 10.08 8.41 -6.48
C ASP A 234 10.31 9.92 -6.69
N ARG A 235 9.79 10.49 -7.78
CA ARG A 235 9.89 11.94 -8.06
C ARG A 235 9.15 12.78 -7.03
N GLU A 236 7.95 12.39 -6.64
CA GLU A 236 7.18 13.11 -5.62
C GLU A 236 7.85 13.05 -4.25
N GLN A 237 8.38 11.88 -3.87
CA GLN A 237 9.12 11.74 -2.63
C GLN A 237 10.36 12.64 -2.60
N ALA A 238 11.11 12.71 -3.70
CA ALA A 238 12.28 13.58 -3.83
C ALA A 238 11.91 15.06 -3.69
N LEU A 239 10.81 15.50 -4.32
CA LEU A 239 10.30 16.87 -4.19
C LEU A 239 9.88 17.20 -2.75
N LEU A 240 9.23 16.27 -2.05
CA LEU A 240 8.81 16.46 -0.66
C LEU A 240 9.98 16.47 0.34
N GLN A 241 11.13 15.88 -0.01
CA GLN A 241 12.35 15.92 0.80
C GLN A 241 13.15 17.20 0.60
N ALA A 242 12.98 17.87 -0.53
CA ALA A 242 13.66 19.13 -0.86
C ALA A 242 12.98 20.39 -0.29
N LEU A 243 11.76 20.26 0.24
CA LEU A 243 10.96 21.31 0.91
C LEU A 243 11.12 21.27 2.43
#